data_901de7f29faa7ac3fa99bcc1dca4b83e
#
_entry.id   901de7f29faa7ac3fa99bcc1dca4b83e
#
_cell.length_a   1.000
_cell.length_b   1.000
_cell.length_c   1.000
_cell.angle_alpha   90.00
_cell.angle_beta   90.00
_cell.angle_gamma   90.00
#
_symmetry.space_group_name_H-M   'P 1'
#
loop_
_entity.id
_entity.type
_entity.pdbx_description
1 polymer ?
#
loop_
_entity_poly.entity_id
_entity_poly.type
_entity_poly.pdbx_seq_one_letter_code
_entity_poly.pdbx_strand_id
1 'polypeptide(L)'
;KLSVLDANGSLLQTVNVTLDARNGGQGSFRLPENAVAGGYELRLAYRKQVYSSSFRVANYIKPHFEIGLALDKKEFKTGEAVSGKLQLLYPDGEPVKNARVQLSLRAQQLSMVGNDLRYAGRFPVSLEGSETVSDDNGHVALNLPAADKPSRYLLTVSASDGAAYRVTTTKEILIERGLAHYSLSTAAQYSNSGELVVFRYAALESSKQVPVTY
;
A
#
# COMPACT_ATOMS: atom_id res chain seq x y z
N LYS A 1 -11.06 30.70 3.98
CA LYS A 1 -10.37 30.58 2.68
C LYS A 1 -9.34 29.47 2.76
N LEU A 2 -9.28 28.65 1.75
CA LEU A 2 -8.27 27.62 1.58
C LEU A 2 -7.25 28.12 0.56
N SER A 3 -5.99 28.16 0.95
CA SER A 3 -4.88 28.48 0.05
C SER A 3 -4.19 27.20 -0.38
N VAL A 4 -3.91 27.07 -1.66
CA VAL A 4 -3.12 25.99 -2.26
C VAL A 4 -1.74 26.54 -2.57
N LEU A 5 -0.70 25.96 -1.99
CA LEU A 5 0.68 26.32 -2.21
C LEU A 5 1.35 25.26 -3.09
N ASP A 6 2.16 25.71 -4.04
CA ASP A 6 2.90 24.81 -4.92
C ASP A 6 4.14 24.19 -4.24
N ALA A 7 4.88 23.40 -4.99
CA ALA A 7 6.09 22.73 -4.52
C ALA A 7 7.21 23.69 -4.08
N ASN A 8 7.15 24.96 -4.49
CA ASN A 8 8.10 26.01 -4.12
C ASN A 8 7.58 26.87 -2.93
N GLY A 9 6.39 26.55 -2.41
CA GLY A 9 5.73 27.33 -1.37
C GLY A 9 5.01 28.58 -1.87
N SER A 10 4.89 28.76 -3.19
CA SER A 10 4.20 29.90 -3.79
C SER A 10 2.69 29.66 -3.82
N LEU A 11 1.92 30.72 -3.64
CA LEU A 11 0.46 30.64 -3.70
C LEU A 11 0.00 30.36 -5.13
N LEU A 12 -0.54 29.16 -5.34
CA LEU A 12 -1.07 28.75 -6.63
C LEU A 12 -2.52 29.21 -6.82
N GLN A 13 -3.34 29.00 -5.81
CA GLN A 13 -4.78 29.29 -5.88
C GLN A 13 -5.38 29.51 -4.50
N THR A 14 -6.43 30.34 -4.44
CA THR A 14 -7.29 30.44 -3.26
C THR A 14 -8.69 29.94 -3.58
N VAL A 15 -9.20 29.03 -2.75
CA VAL A 15 -10.53 28.44 -2.88
C VAL A 15 -11.39 28.91 -1.73
N ASN A 16 -12.60 29.38 -2.02
CA ASN A 16 -13.58 29.67 -1.00
C ASN A 16 -14.27 28.37 -0.58
N VAL A 17 -14.18 28.03 0.71
CA VAL A 17 -14.83 26.85 1.28
C VAL A 17 -16.01 27.33 2.13
N THR A 18 -17.19 26.81 1.86
CA THR A 18 -18.38 27.02 2.69
C THR A 18 -18.47 25.86 3.68
N LEU A 19 -18.61 26.19 4.95
CA LEU A 19 -18.79 25.21 6.00
C LEU A 19 -20.28 24.99 6.24
N ASP A 20 -20.66 23.75 6.46
CA ASP A 20 -22.01 23.35 6.86
C ASP A 20 -22.26 23.64 8.36
N ALA A 21 -23.47 23.31 8.83
CA ALA A 21 -23.87 23.52 10.23
C ALA A 21 -23.04 22.70 11.25
N ARG A 22 -22.32 21.67 10.78
CA ARG A 22 -21.43 20.81 11.59
C ARG A 22 -19.96 21.22 11.49
N ASN A 23 -19.67 22.39 10.86
CA ASN A 23 -18.34 22.87 10.53
C ASN A 23 -17.57 21.92 9.57
N GLY A 24 -18.26 21.06 8.86
CA GLY A 24 -17.72 20.26 7.76
C GLY A 24 -17.76 21.05 6.45
N GLY A 25 -16.88 20.73 5.52
CA GLY A 25 -16.88 21.32 4.20
C GLY A 25 -16.10 20.47 3.23
N GLN A 26 -16.50 20.56 1.97
CA GLN A 26 -15.80 19.90 0.86
C GLN A 26 -15.60 20.88 -0.29
N GLY A 27 -14.61 20.63 -1.10
CA GLY A 27 -14.32 21.42 -2.28
C GLY A 27 -13.39 20.69 -3.21
N SER A 28 -13.30 21.19 -4.42
CA SER A 28 -12.37 20.69 -5.42
C SER A 28 -11.66 21.87 -6.09
N PHE A 29 -10.47 21.62 -6.58
CA PHE A 29 -9.74 22.54 -7.41
C PHE A 29 -8.99 21.74 -8.49
N ARG A 30 -8.66 22.42 -9.58
CA ARG A 30 -7.92 21.81 -10.68
C ARG A 30 -6.48 22.32 -10.65
N LEU A 31 -5.53 21.41 -10.70
CA LEU A 31 -4.13 21.76 -10.90
C LEU A 31 -3.92 22.25 -12.35
N PRO A 32 -3.04 23.23 -12.56
CA PRO A 32 -2.59 23.60 -13.90
C PRO A 32 -1.94 22.41 -14.62
N GLU A 33 -2.07 22.35 -15.93
CA GLU A 33 -1.44 21.28 -16.74
C GLU A 33 0.09 21.26 -16.60
N ASN A 34 0.68 22.43 -16.37
CA ASN A 34 2.12 22.60 -16.15
C ASN A 34 2.52 22.60 -14.66
N ALA A 35 1.69 22.02 -13.78
CA ALA A 35 2.00 21.92 -12.36
C ALA A 35 3.32 21.16 -12.13
N VAL A 36 4.24 21.80 -11.40
CA VAL A 36 5.55 21.21 -11.10
C VAL A 36 5.39 20.04 -10.15
N ALA A 37 6.10 18.96 -10.41
CA ALA A 37 6.10 17.80 -9.51
C ALA A 37 6.74 18.17 -8.16
N GLY A 38 6.13 17.73 -7.05
CA GLY A 38 6.63 18.03 -5.71
C GLY A 38 5.54 17.96 -4.64
N GLY A 39 5.88 18.40 -3.44
CA GLY A 39 4.96 18.49 -2.31
C GLY A 39 4.15 19.79 -2.38
N TYR A 40 2.86 19.69 -2.36
CA TYR A 40 1.92 20.81 -2.32
C TYR A 40 1.28 20.89 -0.94
N GLU A 41 0.95 22.09 -0.50
CA GLU A 41 0.33 22.31 0.79
C GLU A 41 -1.02 23.01 0.64
N LEU A 42 -1.98 22.53 1.43
CA LEU A 42 -3.28 23.14 1.62
C LEU A 42 -3.29 23.87 2.96
N ARG A 43 -3.59 25.15 2.99
CA ARG A 43 -3.71 25.95 4.21
C ARG A 43 -5.11 26.53 4.36
N LEU A 44 -5.82 26.10 5.39
CA LEU A 44 -7.13 26.64 5.74
C LEU A 44 -7.00 27.60 6.92
N ALA A 45 -7.25 28.88 6.69
CA ALA A 45 -7.38 29.86 7.75
C ALA A 45 -8.82 29.95 8.24
N TYR A 46 -9.06 29.59 9.51
CA TYR A 46 -10.37 29.62 10.15
C TYR A 46 -10.26 30.03 11.63
N ARG A 47 -11.07 30.99 12.07
CA ARG A 47 -11.11 31.48 13.47
C ARG A 47 -9.74 31.76 14.10
N LYS A 48 -8.88 32.50 13.39
CA LYS A 48 -7.48 32.83 13.79
C LYS A 48 -6.53 31.62 13.93
N GLN A 49 -6.93 30.45 13.46
CA GLN A 49 -6.08 29.26 13.38
C GLN A 49 -5.82 28.91 11.93
N VAL A 50 -4.66 28.30 11.68
CA VAL A 50 -4.28 27.78 10.37
C VAL A 50 -4.15 26.27 10.48
N TYR A 51 -4.90 25.59 9.65
CA TYR A 51 -4.83 24.14 9.48
C TYR A 51 -4.10 23.85 8.18
N SER A 52 -3.18 22.90 8.18
CA SER A 52 -2.47 22.51 6.98
C SER A 52 -2.57 21.04 6.71
N SER A 53 -2.55 20.69 5.43
CA SER A 53 -2.45 19.34 4.93
C SER A 53 -1.58 19.35 3.67
N SER A 54 -0.94 18.25 3.36
CA SER A 54 -0.09 18.15 2.18
C SER A 54 -0.51 17.02 1.26
N PHE A 55 -0.26 17.20 -0.03
CA PHE A 55 -0.38 16.16 -1.05
C PHE A 55 0.80 16.25 -2.02
N ARG A 56 1.03 15.22 -2.77
CA ARG A 56 2.12 15.15 -3.73
C ARG A 56 1.60 15.19 -5.15
N VAL A 57 2.19 16.06 -5.96
CA VAL A 57 2.04 16.07 -7.42
C VAL A 57 3.22 15.34 -8.02
N ALA A 58 2.95 14.40 -8.91
CA ALA A 58 3.99 13.67 -9.63
C ALA A 58 3.58 13.55 -11.10
N ASN A 59 4.56 13.61 -11.98
CA ASN A 59 4.33 13.28 -13.38
C ASN A 59 4.08 11.78 -13.47
N TYR A 60 2.90 11.42 -13.95
CA TYR A 60 2.61 10.02 -14.27
C TYR A 60 3.31 9.65 -15.57
N ILE A 61 4.38 8.90 -15.46
CA ILE A 61 5.00 8.23 -16.61
C ILE A 61 4.41 6.83 -16.63
N LYS A 62 3.62 6.50 -17.67
CA LYS A 62 3.09 5.14 -17.84
C LYS A 62 4.28 4.18 -17.93
N PRO A 63 4.35 3.16 -17.09
CA PRO A 63 5.42 2.18 -17.17
C PRO A 63 5.44 1.54 -18.57
N HIS A 64 6.62 1.24 -19.09
CA HIS A 64 6.78 0.60 -20.39
C HIS A 64 6.14 -0.79 -20.41
N PHE A 65 6.19 -1.48 -19.29
CA PHE A 65 5.50 -2.75 -19.02
C PHE A 65 5.07 -2.82 -17.56
N GLU A 66 4.20 -3.75 -17.22
CA GLU A 66 3.69 -3.95 -15.87
C GLU A 66 4.27 -5.23 -15.26
N ILE A 67 4.47 -5.22 -13.93
CA ILE A 67 4.90 -6.37 -13.16
C ILE A 67 3.76 -6.78 -12.23
N GLY A 68 3.09 -7.88 -12.57
CA GLY A 68 2.09 -8.55 -11.75
C GLY A 68 2.72 -9.52 -10.76
N LEU A 69 2.05 -9.78 -9.64
CA LEU A 69 2.39 -10.83 -8.69
C LEU A 69 1.18 -11.74 -8.52
N ALA A 70 1.35 -13.01 -8.84
CA ALA A 70 0.36 -14.07 -8.59
C ALA A 70 0.96 -15.07 -7.59
N LEU A 71 0.42 -15.10 -6.39
CA LEU A 71 0.82 -16.04 -5.35
C LEU A 71 -0.02 -17.32 -5.45
N ASP A 72 0.58 -18.46 -5.11
CA ASP A 72 -0.10 -19.76 -5.15
C ASP A 72 -1.20 -19.88 -4.09
N LYS A 73 -1.08 -19.09 -3.03
CA LYS A 73 -2.06 -19.00 -1.94
C LYS A 73 -2.38 -17.55 -1.61
N LYS A 74 -3.56 -17.31 -1.07
CA LYS A 74 -3.97 -15.99 -0.55
C LYS A 74 -3.35 -15.68 0.82
N GLU A 75 -3.07 -16.72 1.60
CA GLU A 75 -2.57 -16.62 2.98
C GLU A 75 -1.38 -17.55 3.16
N PHE A 76 -0.35 -17.07 3.83
CA PHE A 76 0.83 -17.82 4.21
C PHE A 76 1.00 -17.79 5.73
N LYS A 77 1.45 -18.91 6.29
CA LYS A 77 1.74 -19.04 7.72
C LYS A 77 3.23 -19.03 7.97
N THR A 78 3.61 -18.70 9.20
CA THR A 78 5.00 -18.86 9.65
C THR A 78 5.47 -20.29 9.46
N GLY A 79 6.72 -20.45 8.97
CA GLY A 79 7.29 -21.73 8.61
C GLY A 79 6.95 -22.23 7.19
N GLU A 80 6.06 -21.55 6.45
CA GLU A 80 5.77 -21.87 5.05
C GLU A 80 6.60 -21.00 4.11
N ALA A 81 7.19 -21.60 3.08
CA ALA A 81 7.77 -20.87 1.96
C ALA A 81 6.68 -20.18 1.15
N VAL A 82 6.95 -18.96 0.70
CA VAL A 82 6.02 -18.21 -0.14
C VAL A 82 6.33 -18.50 -1.60
N SER A 83 5.41 -19.18 -2.27
CA SER A 83 5.52 -19.52 -3.69
C SER A 83 4.52 -18.76 -4.56
N GLY A 84 4.87 -18.60 -5.82
CA GLY A 84 4.07 -17.90 -6.80
C GLY A 84 4.84 -17.61 -8.07
N LYS A 85 4.35 -16.64 -8.82
CA LYS A 85 5.01 -16.14 -10.02
C LYS A 85 4.87 -14.65 -10.20
N LEU A 86 5.87 -14.03 -10.78
CA LEU A 86 5.75 -12.71 -11.37
C LEU A 86 5.29 -12.86 -12.82
N GLN A 87 4.54 -11.89 -13.30
CA GLN A 87 4.11 -11.78 -14.68
C GLN A 87 4.46 -10.41 -15.22
N LEU A 88 5.23 -10.36 -16.28
CA LEU A 88 5.66 -9.13 -16.94
C LEU A 88 4.92 -9.01 -18.27
N LEU A 89 4.13 -7.96 -18.42
CA LEU A 89 3.29 -7.73 -19.60
C LEU A 89 3.47 -6.31 -20.12
N TYR A 90 3.54 -6.16 -21.43
CA TYR A 90 3.36 -4.88 -22.10
C TYR A 90 1.89 -4.42 -22.01
N PRO A 91 1.60 -3.13 -22.23
CA PRO A 91 0.23 -2.59 -22.16
C PRO A 91 -0.78 -3.18 -23.14
N ASP A 92 -0.30 -3.82 -24.20
CA ASP A 92 -1.10 -4.55 -25.21
C ASP A 92 -1.36 -6.01 -24.81
N GLY A 93 -0.80 -6.46 -23.67
CA GLY A 93 -0.95 -7.82 -23.16
C GLY A 93 0.14 -8.80 -23.61
N GLU A 94 1.05 -8.37 -24.49
CA GLU A 94 2.17 -9.22 -24.91
C GLU A 94 3.16 -9.46 -23.76
N PRO A 95 3.75 -10.66 -23.65
CA PRO A 95 4.70 -10.98 -22.59
C PRO A 95 6.05 -10.29 -22.80
N VAL A 96 6.65 -9.81 -21.73
CA VAL A 96 8.03 -9.29 -21.73
C VAL A 96 8.97 -10.47 -21.59
N LYS A 97 9.48 -10.94 -22.72
CA LYS A 97 10.37 -12.10 -22.80
C LYS A 97 11.81 -11.73 -22.50
N ASN A 98 12.54 -12.64 -21.86
CA ASN A 98 13.96 -12.50 -21.58
C ASN A 98 14.32 -11.21 -20.82
N ALA A 99 13.37 -10.65 -20.05
CA ALA A 99 13.64 -9.50 -19.19
C ALA A 99 14.57 -9.91 -18.04
N ARG A 100 15.59 -9.10 -17.78
CA ARG A 100 16.45 -9.29 -16.61
C ARG A 100 15.70 -8.82 -15.38
N VAL A 101 15.54 -9.68 -14.39
CA VAL A 101 14.79 -9.42 -13.18
C VAL A 101 15.68 -9.53 -11.95
N GLN A 102 15.69 -8.49 -11.15
CA GLN A 102 16.36 -8.44 -9.85
C GLN A 102 15.30 -8.40 -8.75
N LEU A 103 15.47 -9.26 -7.75
CA LEU A 103 14.60 -9.38 -6.59
C LEU A 103 15.34 -8.95 -5.33
N SER A 104 14.67 -8.18 -4.50
CA SER A 104 15.14 -7.81 -3.17
C SER A 104 14.01 -7.97 -2.17
N LEU A 105 14.27 -8.66 -1.07
CA LEU A 105 13.28 -8.94 -0.04
C LEU A 105 13.67 -8.28 1.27
N ARG A 106 12.72 -7.61 1.89
CA ARG A 106 12.81 -7.11 3.26
C ARG A 106 11.63 -7.61 4.06
N ALA A 107 11.85 -7.89 5.33
CA ALA A 107 10.81 -8.27 6.27
C ALA A 107 10.60 -7.17 7.31
N GLN A 108 9.35 -6.94 7.66
CA GLN A 108 8.94 -6.23 8.87
C GLN A 108 8.25 -7.25 9.77
N GLN A 109 8.69 -7.36 11.02
CA GLN A 109 8.09 -8.30 11.97
C GLN A 109 6.90 -7.66 12.67
N LEU A 110 5.87 -8.45 12.95
CA LEU A 110 4.78 -8.04 13.81
C LEU A 110 5.27 -8.00 15.26
N SER A 111 5.20 -6.85 15.88
CA SER A 111 5.71 -6.62 17.23
C SER A 111 4.82 -5.65 18.00
N MET A 112 4.89 -5.73 19.32
CA MET A 112 4.24 -4.76 20.20
C MET A 112 5.06 -3.47 20.25
N VAL A 113 4.41 -2.33 19.99
CA VAL A 113 4.98 -1.00 20.15
C VAL A 113 4.06 -0.23 21.10
N GLY A 114 4.46 -0.11 22.36
CA GLY A 114 3.54 0.28 23.42
C GLY A 114 2.44 -0.76 23.60
N ASN A 115 1.18 -0.37 23.47
CA ASN A 115 0.01 -1.26 23.53
C ASN A 115 -0.51 -1.66 22.14
N ASP A 116 0.13 -1.21 21.07
CA ASP A 116 -0.30 -1.47 19.70
C ASP A 116 0.53 -2.58 19.04
N LEU A 117 -0.15 -3.42 18.30
CA LEU A 117 0.48 -4.41 17.43
C LEU A 117 0.79 -3.76 16.07
N ARG A 118 2.07 -3.73 15.70
CA ARG A 118 2.52 -3.08 14.46
C ARG A 118 3.62 -3.89 13.77
N TYR A 119 3.66 -3.77 12.45
CA TYR A 119 4.81 -4.23 11.68
C TYR A 119 5.96 -3.25 11.84
N ALA A 120 7.05 -3.68 12.46
CA ALA A 120 8.21 -2.86 12.79
C ALA A 120 9.51 -3.42 12.24
N GLY A 121 10.51 -2.55 12.11
CA GLY A 121 11.80 -2.88 11.51
C GLY A 121 11.73 -2.97 9.97
N ARG A 122 12.88 -3.14 9.35
CA ARG A 122 13.05 -3.47 7.93
C ARG A 122 14.34 -4.27 7.81
N PHE A 123 14.22 -5.57 7.89
CA PHE A 123 15.37 -6.47 7.88
C PHE A 123 15.55 -7.03 6.46
N PRO A 124 16.77 -7.04 5.91
CA PRO A 124 17.04 -7.72 4.66
C PRO A 124 16.86 -9.23 4.85
N VAL A 125 16.26 -9.87 3.85
CA VAL A 125 16.10 -11.33 3.78
C VAL A 125 16.88 -11.81 2.56
N SER A 126 17.79 -12.75 2.76
CA SER A 126 18.57 -13.33 1.67
C SER A 126 17.66 -14.13 0.74
N LEU A 127 17.83 -13.94 -0.56
CA LEU A 127 17.14 -14.68 -1.60
C LEU A 127 18.14 -15.51 -2.41
N GLU A 128 17.84 -16.79 -2.56
CA GLU A 128 18.46 -17.60 -3.59
C GLU A 128 17.83 -17.19 -4.93
N GLY A 129 18.66 -16.96 -5.95
CA GLY A 129 18.17 -16.52 -7.26
C GLY A 129 17.62 -15.09 -7.28
N SER A 130 18.26 -14.18 -6.54
CA SER A 130 17.91 -12.75 -6.55
C SER A 130 18.01 -12.10 -7.95
N GLU A 131 18.71 -12.73 -8.89
CA GLU A 131 18.77 -12.35 -10.30
C GLU A 131 18.30 -13.51 -11.17
N THR A 132 17.40 -13.21 -12.09
CA THR A 132 16.77 -14.19 -12.98
C THR A 132 16.32 -13.54 -14.27
N VAL A 133 15.75 -14.33 -15.17
CA VAL A 133 15.23 -13.88 -16.47
C VAL A 133 13.81 -14.38 -16.65
N SER A 134 12.93 -13.57 -17.22
CA SER A 134 11.58 -14.01 -17.57
C SER A 134 11.58 -15.00 -18.72
N ASP A 135 10.64 -15.94 -18.69
CA ASP A 135 10.44 -16.92 -19.75
C ASP A 135 9.72 -16.33 -20.99
N ASP A 136 9.41 -17.17 -21.98
CA ASP A 136 8.70 -16.79 -23.21
C ASP A 136 7.26 -16.31 -22.96
N ASN A 137 6.69 -16.59 -21.80
CA ASN A 137 5.37 -16.12 -21.37
C ASN A 137 5.46 -14.88 -20.45
N GLY A 138 6.66 -14.31 -20.27
CA GLY A 138 6.90 -13.19 -19.36
C GLY A 138 6.84 -13.58 -17.89
N HIS A 139 6.96 -14.85 -17.55
CA HIS A 139 6.88 -15.32 -16.18
C HIS A 139 8.25 -15.47 -15.53
N VAL A 140 8.27 -15.25 -14.22
CA VAL A 140 9.39 -15.57 -13.34
C VAL A 140 8.83 -16.33 -12.15
N ALA A 141 9.33 -17.54 -11.92
CA ALA A 141 8.98 -18.31 -10.74
C ALA A 141 9.48 -17.58 -9.46
N LEU A 142 8.64 -17.54 -8.47
CA LEU A 142 8.93 -16.89 -7.18
C LEU A 142 8.92 -17.94 -6.08
N ASN A 143 10.02 -18.03 -5.35
CA ASN A 143 10.13 -18.86 -4.16
C ASN A 143 10.85 -18.05 -3.07
N LEU A 144 10.10 -17.55 -2.09
CA LEU A 144 10.65 -16.77 -0.99
C LEU A 144 10.79 -17.64 0.25
N PRO A 145 11.82 -17.41 1.06
CA PRO A 145 12.03 -18.20 2.27
C PRO A 145 10.87 -18.07 3.25
N ALA A 146 10.68 -19.09 4.06
CA ALA A 146 9.73 -19.08 5.16
C ALA A 146 10.12 -18.02 6.19
N ALA A 147 9.13 -17.36 6.78
CA ALA A 147 9.35 -16.48 7.92
C ALA A 147 9.15 -17.23 9.24
N ASP A 148 10.09 -17.07 10.17
CA ASP A 148 10.01 -17.69 11.49
C ASP A 148 8.97 -17.04 12.41
N LYS A 149 8.58 -15.81 12.10
CA LYS A 149 7.66 -14.98 12.88
C LYS A 149 6.63 -14.33 11.96
N PRO A 150 5.44 -13.99 12.48
CA PRO A 150 4.49 -13.19 11.74
C PRO A 150 5.14 -11.93 11.18
N SER A 151 5.06 -11.76 9.88
CA SER A 151 5.84 -10.75 9.17
C SER A 151 5.09 -10.22 7.97
N ARG A 152 5.46 -9.02 7.57
CA ARG A 152 5.13 -8.43 6.29
C ARG A 152 6.37 -8.45 5.41
N TYR A 153 6.35 -9.18 4.32
CA TYR A 153 7.39 -9.16 3.31
C TYR A 153 7.17 -8.00 2.34
N LEU A 154 8.24 -7.26 2.07
CA LEU A 154 8.31 -6.20 1.09
C LEU A 154 9.24 -6.69 -0.03
N LEU A 155 8.64 -7.26 -1.06
CA LEU A 155 9.34 -7.74 -2.25
C LEU A 155 9.49 -6.59 -3.25
N THR A 156 10.71 -6.14 -3.46
CA THR A 156 11.03 -5.17 -4.52
C THR A 156 11.51 -5.95 -5.74
N VAL A 157 10.83 -5.73 -6.85
CA VAL A 157 11.13 -6.32 -8.15
C VAL A 157 11.59 -5.21 -9.08
N SER A 158 12.77 -5.34 -9.66
CA SER A 158 13.28 -4.46 -10.71
C SER A 158 13.52 -5.29 -11.96
N ALA A 159 12.84 -4.96 -13.04
CA ALA A 159 12.97 -5.67 -14.31
C ALA A 159 13.40 -4.72 -15.43
N SER A 160 14.20 -5.23 -16.36
CA SER A 160 14.61 -4.51 -17.57
C SER A 160 14.37 -5.38 -18.80
N ASP A 161 13.70 -4.83 -19.80
CA ASP A 161 13.49 -5.52 -21.09
C ASP A 161 14.72 -5.43 -22.00
N GLY A 162 14.61 -6.02 -23.20
CA GLY A 162 15.67 -6.00 -24.20
C GLY A 162 16.03 -4.61 -24.75
N ALA A 163 15.12 -3.64 -24.63
CA ALA A 163 15.31 -2.24 -25.01
C ALA A 163 15.85 -1.37 -23.86
N ALA A 164 16.25 -2.00 -22.75
CA ALA A 164 16.79 -1.38 -21.55
C ALA A 164 15.80 -0.50 -20.77
N TYR A 165 14.49 -0.58 -21.06
CA TYR A 165 13.50 0.05 -20.19
C TYR A 165 13.44 -0.70 -18.85
N ARG A 166 13.49 0.06 -17.76
CA ARG A 166 13.46 -0.49 -16.41
C ARG A 166 12.17 -0.11 -15.69
N VAL A 167 11.53 -1.10 -15.10
CA VAL A 167 10.38 -0.93 -14.21
C VAL A 167 10.73 -1.50 -12.84
N THR A 168 10.39 -0.76 -11.80
CA THR A 168 10.58 -1.19 -10.41
C THR A 168 9.26 -1.08 -9.66
N THR A 169 8.88 -2.13 -8.94
CA THR A 169 7.69 -2.17 -8.12
C THR A 169 7.98 -2.82 -6.78
N THR A 170 7.18 -2.50 -5.76
CA THR A 170 7.24 -3.20 -4.46
C THR A 170 5.89 -3.83 -4.19
N LYS A 171 5.91 -5.10 -3.82
CA LYS A 171 4.74 -5.90 -3.47
C LYS A 171 4.81 -6.28 -1.99
N GLU A 172 3.67 -6.20 -1.31
CA GLU A 172 3.53 -6.60 0.07
C GLU A 172 2.92 -7.99 0.16
N ILE A 173 3.48 -8.85 1.00
CA ILE A 173 2.98 -10.20 1.26
C ILE A 173 2.91 -10.37 2.77
N LEU A 174 1.73 -10.71 3.27
CA LEU A 174 1.52 -10.95 4.69
C LEU A 174 1.77 -12.41 5.03
N ILE A 175 2.55 -12.63 6.09
CA ILE A 175 2.81 -13.96 6.65
C ILE A 175 2.39 -13.93 8.09
N GLU A 176 1.37 -14.69 8.41
CA GLU A 176 0.76 -14.65 9.71
C GLU A 176 0.82 -16.01 10.41
N ARG A 177 0.67 -16.00 11.71
CA ARG A 177 0.81 -17.19 12.56
C ARG A 177 -0.46 -18.01 12.58
N GLY A 178 -1.30 -18.05 11.60
CA GLY A 178 -2.57 -18.78 11.68
C GLY A 178 -3.42 -18.36 12.89
N LEU A 179 -3.26 -17.13 13.33
CA LEU A 179 -4.06 -16.55 14.40
C LEU A 179 -5.40 -16.16 13.82
N ALA A 180 -6.45 -16.35 14.60
CA ALA A 180 -7.75 -15.82 14.27
C ALA A 180 -7.64 -14.31 13.99
N HIS A 181 -8.08 -13.88 12.83
CA HIS A 181 -8.22 -12.46 12.53
C HIS A 181 -9.42 -11.93 13.31
N TYR A 182 -9.16 -11.01 14.22
CA TYR A 182 -10.22 -10.37 14.98
C TYR A 182 -10.60 -9.06 14.27
N SER A 183 -11.86 -8.90 13.96
CA SER A 183 -12.39 -7.64 13.49
C SER A 183 -13.40 -7.09 14.50
N LEU A 184 -13.28 -5.82 14.79
CA LEU A 184 -14.23 -5.06 15.58
C LEU A 184 -14.82 -3.97 14.70
N SER A 185 -16.13 -3.96 14.56
CA SER A 185 -16.83 -2.94 13.81
C SER A 185 -18.03 -2.41 14.59
N THR A 186 -18.31 -1.12 14.44
CA THR A 186 -19.49 -0.49 14.98
C THR A 186 -20.54 -0.26 13.89
N ALA A 187 -21.80 -0.32 14.23
CA ALA A 187 -22.89 -0.03 13.31
C ALA A 187 -22.94 1.45 12.89
N ALA A 188 -22.40 2.34 13.75
CA ALA A 188 -22.30 3.76 13.48
C ALA A 188 -20.92 4.29 13.87
N GLN A 189 -20.40 5.24 13.09
CA GLN A 189 -19.14 5.93 13.40
C GLN A 189 -19.27 6.93 14.57
N TYR A 190 -20.48 7.40 14.83
CA TYR A 190 -20.79 8.38 15.88
C TYR A 190 -22.07 7.97 16.60
N SER A 191 -22.08 8.10 17.92
CA SER A 191 -23.25 7.92 18.78
C SER A 191 -23.35 9.08 19.75
N ASN A 192 -24.56 9.48 20.11
CA ASN A 192 -24.77 10.50 21.12
C ASN A 192 -24.58 9.93 22.53
N SER A 193 -24.32 10.80 23.49
CA SER A 193 -24.25 10.42 24.91
C SER A 193 -25.58 9.80 25.36
N GLY A 194 -25.53 8.60 25.95
CA GLY A 194 -26.70 7.85 26.40
C GLY A 194 -27.32 6.93 25.34
N GLU A 195 -26.84 6.89 24.11
CA GLU A 195 -27.25 5.92 23.11
C GLU A 195 -26.53 4.57 23.26
N LEU A 196 -27.24 3.49 22.94
CA LEU A 196 -26.67 2.14 22.92
C LEU A 196 -25.72 2.00 21.71
N VAL A 197 -24.45 1.77 21.99
CA VAL A 197 -23.46 1.48 20.96
C VAL A 197 -23.43 -0.03 20.70
N VAL A 198 -23.84 -0.43 19.51
CA VAL A 198 -23.76 -1.83 19.07
C VAL A 198 -22.47 -2.04 18.31
N PHE A 199 -21.64 -2.93 18.78
CA PHE A 199 -20.44 -3.38 18.07
C PHE A 199 -20.55 -4.83 17.66
N ARG A 200 -19.92 -5.17 16.55
CA ARG A 200 -19.76 -6.55 16.07
C ARG A 200 -18.31 -6.95 16.21
N TYR A 201 -18.12 -8.05 16.87
CA TYR A 201 -16.84 -8.71 16.97
C TYR A 201 -16.87 -9.98 16.14
N ALA A 202 -15.90 -10.20 15.28
CA ALA A 202 -15.77 -11.42 14.50
C ALA A 202 -14.33 -11.94 14.62
N ALA A 203 -14.20 -13.22 14.92
CA ALA A 203 -12.97 -13.96 14.85
C ALA A 203 -13.02 -14.89 13.63
N LEU A 204 -12.06 -14.75 12.72
CA LEU A 204 -11.90 -15.61 11.55
C LEU A 204 -10.63 -16.43 11.73
N GLU A 205 -10.79 -17.70 11.98
CA GLU A 205 -9.70 -18.67 11.91
C GLU A 205 -9.68 -19.22 10.49
N SER A 206 -8.60 -18.95 9.73
CA SER A 206 -8.35 -19.38 8.34
C SER A 206 -9.53 -20.14 7.71
N SER A 207 -10.54 -19.38 7.25
CA SER A 207 -11.77 -19.86 6.59
C SER A 207 -12.91 -20.43 7.46
N LYS A 208 -12.83 -20.43 8.79
CA LYS A 208 -13.95 -20.77 9.66
C LYS A 208 -14.30 -19.61 10.58
N GLN A 209 -15.58 -19.26 10.61
CA GLN A 209 -16.12 -18.34 11.60
C GLN A 209 -16.17 -19.03 12.95
N VAL A 210 -15.39 -18.55 13.93
CA VAL A 210 -15.42 -19.10 15.29
C VAL A 210 -16.44 -18.33 16.12
N PRO A 211 -17.45 -18.98 16.68
CA PRO A 211 -18.38 -18.31 17.58
C PRO A 211 -17.64 -17.84 18.84
N VAL A 212 -17.78 -16.56 19.18
CA VAL A 212 -17.23 -15.98 20.39
C VAL A 212 -18.30 -15.92 21.45
N THR A 213 -18.05 -16.60 22.56
CA THR A 213 -18.89 -16.52 23.76
C THR A 213 -18.25 -15.50 24.73
N TYR A 214 -19.02 -14.54 25.24
CA TYR A 214 -18.62 -13.57 26.27
C TYR A 214 -19.17 -13.96 27.63
#